data_ca9493ca957112b3eec46620d715852c
#
_entry.id   ca9493ca957112b3eec46620d715852c
#
_cell.length_a   1.000
_cell.length_b   1.000
_cell.length_c   1.000
_cell.angle_alpha   90.00
_cell.angle_beta   90.00
_cell.angle_gamma   90.00
#
_symmetry.space_group_name_H-M   'P 1'
#
loop_
_entity.id
_entity.type
_entity.pdbx_description
1 polymer ?
#
loop_
_entity_poly.entity_id
_entity_poly.type
_entity_poly.pdbx_seq_one_letter_code
_entity_poly.pdbx_strand_id
1 'polypeptide(L)'
;ADMDRIVATGHSRGGKVALCAAIYDERFALCAASGSGCCGAGCLRYLGGRLGEGFGTCETAGSIEDVFPFWWSDNFGEFGNRLQTYTRSNAPKMEFRDAVAMLQSQSIGRTGDEDYLPFDLHFLRACIAPRPVITTEGLSDTWANPYGSQITWRAADEVYQFLGAAGKNVIAMRDGPHEYQKLDWVHVIAFCDTIFYGAAPDKNIQRRASDAKSQMDDIPGADWREFCPHFSWRMPKTEH
;
A
#
# COMPACT_ATOMS: atom_id res chain seq x y z
N ALA A 1 11.44 -20.85 -17.79
CA ALA A 1 10.55 -19.82 -17.24
C ALA A 1 9.85 -19.13 -18.40
N ASP A 2 8.59 -18.77 -18.22
CA ASP A 2 7.84 -17.97 -19.19
C ASP A 2 8.20 -16.49 -18.96
N MET A 3 8.92 -15.90 -19.90
CA MET A 3 9.46 -14.54 -19.76
C MET A 3 8.35 -13.48 -19.93
N ASP A 4 7.21 -13.82 -20.50
CA ASP A 4 6.07 -12.91 -20.70
C ASP A 4 5.13 -12.87 -19.46
N ARG A 5 5.40 -13.71 -18.47
CA ARG A 5 4.55 -13.86 -17.26
C ARG A 5 5.35 -13.79 -15.96
N ILE A 6 6.34 -12.92 -15.92
CA ILE A 6 7.14 -12.70 -14.70
C ILE A 6 6.34 -11.84 -13.73
N VAL A 7 6.24 -12.30 -12.48
CA VAL A 7 5.55 -11.60 -11.39
C VAL A 7 6.58 -11.08 -10.39
N ALA A 8 6.56 -9.77 -10.12
CA ALA A 8 7.27 -9.20 -8.99
C ALA A 8 6.46 -9.45 -7.71
N THR A 9 7.03 -10.12 -6.72
CA THR A 9 6.30 -10.40 -5.47
C THR A 9 7.19 -10.25 -4.24
N GLY A 10 6.57 -9.90 -3.11
CA GLY A 10 7.26 -9.80 -1.84
C GLY A 10 6.31 -9.45 -0.69
N HIS A 11 6.77 -9.69 0.53
CA HIS A 11 6.05 -9.37 1.76
C HIS A 11 6.80 -8.31 2.54
N SER A 12 6.07 -7.45 3.27
CA SER A 12 6.64 -6.42 4.13
C SER A 12 7.59 -5.50 3.32
N ARG A 13 8.85 -5.36 3.74
CA ARG A 13 9.89 -4.68 2.97
C ARG A 13 10.03 -5.23 1.55
N GLY A 14 9.94 -6.55 1.38
CA GLY A 14 9.95 -7.19 0.07
C GLY A 14 8.78 -6.75 -0.81
N GLY A 15 7.62 -6.43 -0.21
CA GLY A 15 6.47 -5.86 -0.91
C GLY A 15 6.73 -4.43 -1.42
N LYS A 16 7.43 -3.58 -0.63
CA LYS A 16 7.89 -2.27 -1.08
C LYS A 16 8.81 -2.39 -2.29
N VAL A 17 9.76 -3.34 -2.22
CA VAL A 17 10.69 -3.63 -3.33
C VAL A 17 9.96 -4.14 -4.57
N ALA A 18 8.96 -5.01 -4.40
CA ALA A 18 8.17 -5.54 -5.52
C ALA A 18 7.41 -4.43 -6.27
N LEU A 19 6.79 -3.49 -5.54
CA LEU A 19 6.14 -2.33 -6.13
C LEU A 19 7.15 -1.46 -6.90
N CYS A 20 8.27 -1.11 -6.28
CA CYS A 20 9.31 -0.33 -6.94
C CYS A 20 9.87 -1.04 -8.18
N ALA A 21 10.17 -2.34 -8.09
CA ALA A 21 10.66 -3.11 -9.22
C ALA A 21 9.67 -3.11 -10.39
N ALA A 22 8.37 -3.29 -10.11
CA ALA A 22 7.35 -3.25 -11.14
C ALA A 22 7.17 -1.85 -11.77
N ILE A 23 7.43 -0.78 -11.02
CA ILE A 23 7.38 0.59 -11.58
C ILE A 23 8.53 0.81 -12.55
N TYR A 24 9.74 0.43 -12.17
CA TYR A 24 10.94 0.71 -12.96
C TYR A 24 11.22 -0.29 -14.08
N ASP A 25 10.65 -1.49 -14.00
CA ASP A 25 10.87 -2.54 -14.99
C ASP A 25 9.55 -3.09 -15.54
N GLU A 26 9.24 -2.68 -16.77
CA GLU A 26 8.01 -3.07 -17.46
C GLU A 26 7.97 -4.56 -17.88
N ARG A 27 9.06 -5.28 -17.76
CA ARG A 27 9.12 -6.73 -18.00
C ARG A 27 8.36 -7.54 -16.95
N PHE A 28 8.11 -6.96 -15.78
CA PHE A 28 7.18 -7.56 -14.83
C PHE A 28 5.75 -7.42 -15.33
N ALA A 29 5.16 -8.56 -15.69
CA ALA A 29 3.81 -8.61 -16.23
C ALA A 29 2.73 -8.38 -15.18
N LEU A 30 3.05 -8.59 -13.89
CA LEU A 30 2.16 -8.38 -12.74
C LEU A 30 2.99 -8.06 -11.49
N CYS A 31 2.43 -7.26 -10.61
CA CYS A 31 2.98 -7.02 -9.26
C CYS A 31 2.06 -7.60 -8.18
N ALA A 32 2.65 -8.32 -7.22
CA ALA A 32 1.95 -8.88 -6.07
C ALA A 32 2.68 -8.52 -4.77
N ALA A 33 2.24 -7.45 -4.09
CA ALA A 33 2.82 -7.01 -2.83
C ALA A 33 1.92 -7.41 -1.65
N SER A 34 2.54 -7.80 -0.53
CA SER A 34 1.81 -8.20 0.68
C SER A 34 2.30 -7.42 1.90
N GLY A 35 1.38 -6.90 2.71
CA GLY A 35 1.66 -6.24 3.98
C GLY A 35 2.77 -5.19 3.88
N SER A 36 2.76 -4.38 2.82
CA SER A 36 3.91 -3.56 2.47
C SER A 36 3.99 -2.21 3.18
N GLY A 37 2.94 -1.78 3.86
CA GLY A 37 2.94 -0.63 4.74
C GLY A 37 3.36 0.69 4.13
N CYS A 38 3.93 1.57 4.95
CA CYS A 38 4.44 2.87 4.55
C CYS A 38 5.59 2.71 3.51
N CYS A 39 5.66 3.62 2.55
CA CYS A 39 6.53 3.51 1.37
C CYS A 39 6.30 2.23 0.53
N GLY A 40 5.17 1.59 0.73
CA GLY A 40 4.60 0.50 -0.04
C GLY A 40 3.16 0.81 -0.44
N ALA A 41 2.22 -0.08 -0.12
CA ALA A 41 0.80 0.10 -0.45
C ALA A 41 0.02 0.95 0.55
N GLY A 42 0.56 1.24 1.75
CA GLY A 42 -0.08 2.03 2.80
C GLY A 42 -0.34 3.48 2.38
N CYS A 43 -0.99 4.24 3.27
CA CYS A 43 -1.25 5.66 3.07
C CYS A 43 -0.40 6.47 4.05
N LEU A 44 0.25 7.54 3.60
CA LEU A 44 1.03 8.43 4.47
C LEU A 44 0.12 9.25 5.39
N ARG A 45 -1.04 9.67 4.90
CA ARG A 45 -1.97 10.56 5.61
C ARG A 45 -2.94 9.84 6.53
N TYR A 46 -3.21 8.57 6.28
CA TYR A 46 -4.07 7.74 7.10
C TYR A 46 -3.22 6.79 7.93
N LEU A 47 -3.10 7.07 9.21
CA LEU A 47 -2.37 6.24 10.16
C LEU A 47 -3.37 5.66 11.14
N GLY A 48 -3.73 4.41 10.98
CA GLY A 48 -4.58 3.91 11.99
C GLY A 48 -5.32 2.64 11.73
N GLY A 49 -5.87 2.14 12.83
CA GLY A 49 -6.85 1.11 12.88
C GLY A 49 -8.26 1.64 12.58
N ARG A 50 -9.25 0.91 13.04
CA ARG A 50 -10.65 1.32 12.99
C ARG A 50 -10.85 2.71 13.57
N LEU A 51 -11.75 3.50 12.98
CA LEU A 51 -12.20 4.75 13.60
C LEU A 51 -12.71 4.50 15.01
N GLY A 52 -12.20 5.31 15.94
CA GLY A 52 -12.58 5.26 17.35
C GLY A 52 -11.63 4.44 18.23
N GLU A 53 -10.74 3.64 17.67
CA GLU A 53 -9.75 2.87 18.42
C GLU A 53 -8.42 3.62 18.65
N GLY A 54 -8.35 4.89 18.20
CA GLY A 54 -7.13 5.68 18.21
C GLY A 54 -6.20 5.35 17.04
N PHE A 55 -5.22 6.24 16.82
CA PHE A 55 -4.18 6.00 15.83
C PHE A 55 -3.35 4.80 16.30
N GLY A 56 -3.46 3.70 15.59
CA GLY A 56 -2.70 2.51 15.88
C GLY A 56 -1.21 2.71 15.64
N THR A 57 -0.45 1.70 15.96
CA THR A 57 1.01 1.62 15.76
C THR A 57 1.35 1.38 14.28
N CYS A 58 0.94 2.28 13.40
CA CYS A 58 1.27 2.17 11.98
C CYS A 58 2.70 2.61 11.69
N GLU A 59 3.28 1.98 10.69
CA GLU A 59 4.52 2.44 10.05
C GLU A 59 4.34 3.86 9.50
N THR A 60 5.27 4.76 9.82
CA THR A 60 5.41 6.07 9.18
C THR A 60 6.75 6.17 8.47
N ALA A 61 6.90 7.12 7.54
CA ALA A 61 8.18 7.33 6.86
C ALA A 61 9.30 7.63 7.87
N GLY A 62 9.03 8.48 8.87
CA GLY A 62 10.00 8.79 9.92
C GLY A 62 10.36 7.58 10.78
N SER A 63 9.35 6.80 11.21
CA SER A 63 9.61 5.65 12.07
C SER A 63 10.44 4.57 11.38
N ILE A 64 10.18 4.30 10.11
CA ILE A 64 10.98 3.30 9.37
C ILE A 64 12.38 3.81 9.01
N GLU A 65 12.56 5.11 8.82
CA GLU A 65 13.88 5.70 8.63
C GLU A 65 14.72 5.59 9.91
N ASP A 66 14.14 5.90 11.04
CA ASP A 66 14.84 5.83 12.33
C ASP A 66 15.26 4.40 12.70
N VAL A 67 14.39 3.42 12.44
CA VAL A 67 14.66 2.01 12.79
C VAL A 67 15.48 1.29 11.76
N PHE A 68 15.27 1.62 10.48
CA PHE A 68 15.88 0.91 9.35
C PHE A 68 16.62 1.86 8.40
N PRO A 69 17.53 2.74 8.88
CA PRO A 69 18.19 3.73 8.04
C PRO A 69 18.94 3.11 6.86
N PHE A 70 19.38 1.84 7.00
CA PHE A 70 20.09 1.09 5.97
C PHE A 70 19.20 0.55 4.85
N TRP A 71 17.88 0.77 4.90
CA TRP A 71 16.97 0.43 3.78
C TRP A 71 16.92 1.52 2.72
N TRP A 72 17.41 2.70 3.03
CA TRP A 72 17.18 3.90 2.26
C TRP A 72 18.48 4.42 1.64
N SER A 73 18.34 5.10 0.52
CA SER A 73 19.43 5.87 -0.06
C SER A 73 19.68 7.15 0.72
N ASP A 74 20.89 7.72 0.59
CA ASP A 74 21.31 8.90 1.38
C ASP A 74 20.38 10.10 1.24
N ASN A 75 19.74 10.27 0.08
CA ASN A 75 18.79 11.36 -0.16
C ASN A 75 17.43 11.18 0.53
N PHE A 76 17.11 9.99 1.03
CA PHE A 76 15.87 9.76 1.77
C PHE A 76 15.89 10.45 3.13
N GLY A 77 17.06 10.65 3.74
CA GLY A 77 17.21 11.35 5.02
C GLY A 77 16.59 12.74 5.02
N GLU A 78 16.69 13.49 3.93
CA GLU A 78 16.03 14.80 3.83
C GLU A 78 14.51 14.68 3.73
N PHE A 79 14.01 13.67 3.02
CA PHE A 79 12.59 13.40 2.91
C PHE A 79 12.01 12.93 4.25
N GLY A 80 12.66 11.97 4.90
CA GLY A 80 12.28 11.46 6.22
C GLY A 80 12.30 12.56 7.28
N ASN A 81 13.32 13.43 7.30
CA ASN A 81 13.42 14.55 8.22
C ASN A 81 12.25 15.53 8.13
N ARG A 82 11.66 15.70 6.97
CA ARG A 82 10.45 16.53 6.78
C ARG A 82 9.18 15.88 7.30
N LEU A 83 9.18 14.56 7.42
CA LEU A 83 8.06 13.76 7.87
C LEU A 83 8.24 13.20 9.28
N GLN A 84 9.32 13.57 9.96
CA GLN A 84 9.65 13.03 11.28
C GLN A 84 8.73 13.52 12.37
N THR A 85 8.21 12.58 13.11
CA THR A 85 7.70 12.76 14.47
C THR A 85 8.78 12.48 15.53
N TYR A 86 9.94 11.98 15.11
CA TYR A 86 11.02 11.52 15.98
C TYR A 86 12.36 12.13 15.56
N THR A 87 13.05 12.76 16.46
CA THR A 87 14.39 13.29 16.17
C THR A 87 15.43 12.21 16.34
N ARG A 88 16.12 11.87 15.27
CA ARG A 88 17.26 10.93 15.18
C ARG A 88 18.32 11.11 16.27
N SER A 89 18.43 12.32 16.82
CA SER A 89 19.48 12.68 17.76
C SER A 89 19.39 12.01 19.12
N ASN A 90 18.27 11.38 19.46
CA ASN A 90 18.00 10.82 20.78
C ASN A 90 17.63 9.32 20.79
N ALA A 91 17.61 8.68 19.63
CA ALA A 91 17.34 7.25 19.60
C ALA A 91 18.56 6.49 20.13
N PRO A 92 18.45 5.75 21.26
CA PRO A 92 19.52 4.87 21.68
C PRO A 92 19.76 3.84 20.59
N LYS A 93 21.02 3.43 20.39
CA LYS A 93 21.34 2.25 19.58
C LYS A 93 20.67 1.05 20.23
N MET A 94 19.55 0.62 19.67
CA MET A 94 18.76 -0.49 20.17
C MET A 94 18.94 -1.70 19.26
N GLU A 95 18.82 -2.88 19.86
CA GLU A 95 18.66 -4.09 19.08
C GLU A 95 17.33 -4.01 18.30
N PHE A 96 17.32 -4.56 17.07
CA PHE A 96 16.18 -4.51 16.16
C PHE A 96 14.83 -4.87 16.82
N ARG A 97 14.82 -5.92 17.63
CA ARG A 97 13.63 -6.39 18.33
C ARG A 97 13.06 -5.36 19.30
N ASP A 98 13.95 -4.71 20.05
CA ASP A 98 13.57 -3.72 21.06
C ASP A 98 13.11 -2.43 20.41
N ALA A 99 13.74 -2.04 19.30
CA ALA A 99 13.32 -0.90 18.51
C ALA A 99 11.90 -1.10 17.95
N VAL A 100 11.60 -2.27 17.38
CA VAL A 100 10.25 -2.61 16.90
C VAL A 100 9.23 -2.61 18.04
N ALA A 101 9.57 -3.20 19.19
CA ALA A 101 8.68 -3.21 20.35
C ALA A 101 8.41 -1.79 20.88
N MET A 102 9.42 -0.92 20.90
CA MET A 102 9.28 0.48 21.29
C MET A 102 8.38 1.23 20.34
N LEU A 103 8.56 1.07 19.03
CA LEU A 103 7.71 1.70 18.03
C LEU A 103 6.26 1.24 18.12
N GLN A 104 6.04 -0.05 18.35
CA GLN A 104 4.70 -0.58 18.54
C GLN A 104 4.02 -0.10 19.82
N SER A 105 4.79 0.33 20.82
CA SER A 105 4.28 0.87 22.09
C SER A 105 4.03 2.38 22.08
N GLN A 106 4.58 3.09 21.12
CA GLN A 106 4.43 4.56 20.99
C GLN A 106 3.42 4.88 19.90
N SER A 107 2.39 5.63 20.25
CA SER A 107 1.50 6.27 19.28
C SER A 107 2.28 7.39 18.57
N ILE A 108 3.04 7.05 17.56
CA ILE A 108 3.72 8.03 16.72
C ILE A 108 2.67 8.61 15.77
N GLY A 109 2.13 9.76 16.13
CA GLY A 109 1.12 10.46 15.35
C GLY A 109 1.65 10.95 14.00
N ARG A 110 0.73 11.40 13.14
CA ARG A 110 1.04 12.22 11.98
C ARG A 110 1.73 13.50 12.41
N THR A 111 2.73 13.94 11.66
CA THR A 111 3.36 15.26 11.84
C THR A 111 2.48 16.39 11.31
N GLY A 112 1.65 16.09 10.32
CA GLY A 112 0.94 17.06 9.51
C GLY A 112 1.72 17.51 8.26
N ASP A 113 3.01 17.22 8.18
CA ASP A 113 3.85 17.56 7.02
C ASP A 113 3.48 16.73 5.79
N GLU A 114 2.90 15.56 5.99
CA GLU A 114 2.35 14.72 4.93
C GLU A 114 1.29 15.44 4.10
N ASP A 115 0.58 16.41 4.67
CA ASP A 115 -0.47 17.17 3.99
C ASP A 115 0.08 18.10 2.91
N TYR A 116 1.35 18.49 3.02
CA TYR A 116 2.03 19.33 2.03
C TYR A 116 2.64 18.55 0.87
N LEU A 117 2.65 17.22 0.92
CA LEU A 117 3.14 16.40 -0.18
C LEU A 117 2.18 16.48 -1.37
N PRO A 118 2.67 16.61 -2.61
CA PRO A 118 1.82 16.60 -3.80
C PRO A 118 1.36 15.19 -4.20
N PHE A 119 1.69 14.18 -3.42
CA PHE A 119 1.39 12.76 -3.69
C PHE A 119 1.05 12.03 -2.39
N ASP A 120 0.52 10.82 -2.54
CA ASP A 120 0.51 9.77 -1.53
C ASP A 120 0.83 8.44 -2.21
N LEU A 121 0.91 7.35 -1.46
CA LEU A 121 1.43 6.07 -1.96
C LEU A 121 0.51 5.36 -2.98
N HIS A 122 -0.69 5.89 -3.22
CA HIS A 122 -1.54 5.47 -4.35
C HIS A 122 -0.82 5.63 -5.70
N PHE A 123 0.13 6.57 -5.81
CA PHE A 123 0.91 6.76 -7.04
C PHE A 123 1.80 5.56 -7.36
N LEU A 124 2.27 4.81 -6.35
CA LEU A 124 3.04 3.60 -6.63
C LEU A 124 2.23 2.57 -7.43
N ARG A 125 0.96 2.39 -7.07
CA ARG A 125 0.06 1.54 -7.86
C ARG A 125 -0.28 2.15 -9.21
N ALA A 126 -0.57 3.45 -9.24
CA ALA A 126 -0.90 4.18 -10.46
C ALA A 126 0.23 4.14 -11.50
N CYS A 127 1.50 4.19 -11.06
CA CYS A 127 2.66 4.07 -11.95
C CYS A 127 2.84 2.66 -12.55
N ILE A 128 2.21 1.63 -12.00
CA ILE A 128 2.22 0.29 -12.58
C ILE A 128 1.17 0.16 -13.69
N ALA A 129 0.08 0.94 -13.61
CA ALA A 129 -1.01 0.88 -14.57
C ALA A 129 -0.52 1.05 -16.04
N PRO A 130 -1.12 0.35 -17.01
CA PRO A 130 -2.28 -0.53 -16.94
C PRO A 130 -1.95 -1.99 -16.59
N ARG A 131 -0.70 -2.29 -16.18
CA ARG A 131 -0.29 -3.65 -15.78
C ARG A 131 -0.97 -4.04 -14.46
N PRO A 132 -1.30 -5.33 -14.29
CA PRO A 132 -2.00 -5.81 -13.11
C PRO A 132 -1.21 -5.63 -11.81
N VAL A 133 -1.90 -5.22 -10.74
CA VAL A 133 -1.35 -5.18 -9.38
C VAL A 133 -2.34 -5.78 -8.39
N ILE A 134 -1.86 -6.64 -7.52
CA ILE A 134 -2.59 -7.15 -6.36
C ILE A 134 -1.82 -6.80 -5.09
N THR A 135 -2.52 -6.36 -4.05
CA THR A 135 -1.97 -6.37 -2.69
C THR A 135 -2.78 -7.30 -1.81
N THR A 136 -2.09 -7.97 -0.89
CA THR A 136 -2.72 -8.80 0.14
C THR A 136 -2.39 -8.25 1.51
N GLU A 137 -3.40 -8.15 2.39
CA GLU A 137 -3.28 -7.47 3.67
C GLU A 137 -3.89 -8.31 4.80
N GLY A 138 -3.22 -8.34 5.94
CA GLY A 138 -3.75 -8.90 7.18
C GLY A 138 -4.52 -7.83 7.97
N LEU A 139 -5.78 -8.06 8.30
CA LEU A 139 -6.61 -7.07 8.99
C LEU A 139 -6.13 -6.72 10.41
N SER A 140 -5.42 -7.64 11.06
CA SER A 140 -4.81 -7.41 12.38
C SER A 140 -3.38 -6.86 12.30
N ASP A 141 -2.87 -6.66 11.09
CA ASP A 141 -1.54 -6.09 10.84
C ASP A 141 -1.58 -4.57 10.88
N THR A 142 -1.82 -4.01 12.06
CA THR A 142 -1.92 -2.56 12.23
C THR A 142 -0.63 -1.85 11.83
N TRP A 143 0.52 -2.51 11.97
CA TRP A 143 1.82 -1.97 11.56
C TRP A 143 1.89 -1.68 10.06
N ALA A 144 1.45 -2.61 9.22
CA ALA A 144 1.44 -2.42 7.77
C ALA A 144 0.26 -1.57 7.26
N ASN A 145 -0.60 -1.11 8.15
CA ASN A 145 -1.69 -0.19 7.79
C ASN A 145 -2.64 -0.71 6.69
N PRO A 146 -3.34 -1.84 6.89
CA PRO A 146 -4.21 -2.43 5.88
C PRO A 146 -5.33 -1.49 5.42
N TYR A 147 -5.81 -0.61 6.30
CA TYR A 147 -6.82 0.39 5.97
C TYR A 147 -6.26 1.49 5.07
N GLY A 148 -5.02 1.94 5.34
CA GLY A 148 -4.33 2.84 4.45
C GLY A 148 -4.07 2.23 3.08
N SER A 149 -3.75 0.94 3.01
CA SER A 149 -3.60 0.20 1.75
C SER A 149 -4.89 0.17 0.94
N GLN A 150 -6.05 0.11 1.61
CA GLN A 150 -7.33 0.18 0.92
C GLN A 150 -7.63 1.59 0.39
N ILE A 151 -7.27 2.63 1.14
CA ILE A 151 -7.43 4.02 0.70
C ILE A 151 -6.61 4.25 -0.57
N THR A 152 -5.34 3.86 -0.58
CA THR A 152 -4.47 3.99 -1.74
C THR A 152 -4.93 3.14 -2.92
N TRP A 153 -5.46 1.94 -2.65
CA TRP A 153 -6.07 1.09 -3.69
C TRP A 153 -7.24 1.80 -4.37
N ARG A 154 -8.16 2.38 -3.61
CA ARG A 154 -9.30 3.13 -4.14
C ARG A 154 -8.87 4.34 -4.96
N ALA A 155 -7.89 5.09 -4.46
CA ALA A 155 -7.36 6.25 -5.16
C ALA A 155 -6.68 5.87 -6.48
N ALA A 156 -5.89 4.82 -6.49
CA ALA A 156 -5.22 4.33 -7.69
C ALA A 156 -6.22 3.74 -8.71
N ASP A 157 -7.35 3.20 -8.25
CA ASP A 157 -8.34 2.61 -9.15
C ASP A 157 -8.93 3.60 -10.15
N GLU A 158 -8.98 4.89 -9.82
CA GLU A 158 -9.35 5.96 -10.76
C GLU A 158 -8.46 5.97 -12.01
N VAL A 159 -7.15 5.75 -11.84
CA VAL A 159 -6.20 5.69 -12.96
C VAL A 159 -6.44 4.44 -13.81
N TYR A 160 -6.67 3.29 -13.16
CA TYR A 160 -6.98 2.05 -13.87
C TYR A 160 -8.29 2.14 -14.65
N GLN A 161 -9.31 2.77 -14.07
CA GLN A 161 -10.58 3.06 -14.77
C GLN A 161 -10.34 3.96 -15.99
N PHE A 162 -9.60 5.05 -15.80
CA PHE A 162 -9.27 5.99 -16.88
C PHE A 162 -8.55 5.32 -18.05
N LEU A 163 -7.62 4.40 -17.75
CA LEU A 163 -6.85 3.66 -18.75
C LEU A 163 -7.61 2.45 -19.34
N GLY A 164 -8.88 2.23 -19.00
CA GLY A 164 -9.65 1.07 -19.45
C GLY A 164 -9.14 -0.26 -18.90
N ALA A 165 -8.42 -0.23 -17.79
CA ALA A 165 -7.81 -1.40 -17.12
C ALA A 165 -8.59 -1.82 -15.87
N ALA A 166 -9.89 -1.57 -15.82
CA ALA A 166 -10.76 -1.94 -14.71
C ALA A 166 -10.57 -3.41 -14.29
N GLY A 167 -10.47 -3.66 -13.00
CA GLY A 167 -10.26 -5.00 -12.43
C GLY A 167 -8.81 -5.51 -12.46
N LYS A 168 -7.85 -4.70 -12.94
CA LYS A 168 -6.42 -5.02 -12.86
C LYS A 168 -5.72 -4.44 -11.63
N ASN A 169 -6.35 -3.52 -10.92
CA ASN A 169 -5.90 -3.04 -9.61
C ASN A 169 -6.77 -3.68 -8.54
N VAL A 170 -6.22 -4.59 -7.76
CA VAL A 170 -7.00 -5.40 -6.83
C VAL A 170 -6.37 -5.45 -5.44
N ILE A 171 -7.23 -5.71 -4.44
CA ILE A 171 -6.82 -5.91 -3.05
C ILE A 171 -7.51 -7.15 -2.49
N ALA A 172 -6.80 -7.95 -1.71
CA ALA A 172 -7.34 -9.07 -0.97
C ALA A 172 -7.02 -8.91 0.51
N MET A 173 -8.06 -8.97 1.34
CA MET A 173 -7.95 -8.87 2.79
C MET A 173 -8.13 -10.25 3.40
N ARG A 174 -7.40 -10.51 4.48
CA ARG A 174 -7.58 -11.71 5.31
C ARG A 174 -7.49 -11.36 6.79
N ASP A 175 -8.04 -12.21 7.62
CA ASP A 175 -7.77 -12.14 9.05
C ASP A 175 -6.29 -12.46 9.33
N GLY A 176 -5.77 -11.94 10.45
CA GLY A 176 -4.46 -12.29 10.96
C GLY A 176 -3.40 -11.19 10.87
N PRO A 177 -2.22 -11.48 11.45
CA PRO A 177 -1.16 -10.51 11.69
C PRO A 177 -0.24 -10.31 10.47
N HIS A 178 0.91 -9.66 10.73
CA HIS A 178 1.98 -9.40 9.78
C HIS A 178 2.73 -10.67 9.37
N GLU A 179 2.14 -11.42 8.44
CA GLU A 179 2.68 -12.68 7.92
C GLU A 179 2.34 -12.82 6.44
N TYR A 180 3.16 -13.54 5.68
CA TYR A 180 2.82 -13.95 4.33
C TYR A 180 2.25 -15.37 4.38
N GLN A 181 0.93 -15.45 4.54
CA GLN A 181 0.23 -16.71 4.77
C GLN A 181 -0.11 -17.43 3.47
N LYS A 182 -0.46 -18.72 3.61
CA LYS A 182 -0.93 -19.53 2.48
C LYS A 182 -2.11 -18.89 1.74
N LEU A 183 -3.01 -18.23 2.45
CA LEU A 183 -4.19 -17.58 1.84
C LEU A 183 -3.80 -16.42 0.94
N ASP A 184 -2.77 -15.66 1.30
CA ASP A 184 -2.24 -14.60 0.43
C ASP A 184 -1.78 -15.18 -0.92
N TRP A 185 -1.05 -16.30 -0.87
CA TRP A 185 -0.62 -17.00 -2.09
C TRP A 185 -1.78 -17.55 -2.91
N VAL A 186 -2.83 -18.06 -2.25
CA VAL A 186 -4.05 -18.51 -2.95
C VAL A 186 -4.66 -17.36 -3.75
N HIS A 187 -4.78 -16.17 -3.15
CA HIS A 187 -5.31 -14.98 -3.83
C HIS A 187 -4.39 -14.52 -4.96
N VAL A 188 -3.07 -14.48 -4.74
CA VAL A 188 -2.11 -14.09 -5.79
C VAL A 188 -2.19 -15.05 -6.98
N ILE A 189 -2.20 -16.36 -6.74
CA ILE A 189 -2.29 -17.38 -7.81
C ILE A 189 -3.62 -17.26 -8.55
N ALA A 190 -4.74 -17.15 -7.83
CA ALA A 190 -6.05 -16.98 -8.44
C ALA A 190 -6.13 -15.72 -9.31
N PHE A 191 -5.50 -14.65 -8.90
CA PHE A 191 -5.40 -13.42 -9.69
C PHE A 191 -4.54 -13.63 -10.94
N CYS A 192 -3.38 -14.28 -10.80
CA CYS A 192 -2.55 -14.67 -11.94
C CYS A 192 -3.31 -15.52 -12.94
N ASP A 193 -4.06 -16.51 -12.46
CA ASP A 193 -4.88 -17.37 -13.31
C ASP A 193 -5.96 -16.58 -14.07
N THR A 194 -6.57 -15.61 -13.39
CA THR A 194 -7.53 -14.71 -14.05
C THR A 194 -6.87 -13.87 -15.14
N ILE A 195 -5.70 -13.29 -14.85
CA ILE A 195 -5.02 -12.37 -15.78
C ILE A 195 -4.39 -13.11 -16.95
N PHE A 196 -3.71 -14.23 -16.68
CA PHE A 196 -2.89 -14.91 -17.68
C PHE A 196 -3.63 -16.02 -18.43
N TYR A 197 -4.67 -16.59 -17.83
CA TYR A 197 -5.37 -17.75 -18.39
C TYR A 197 -6.89 -17.56 -18.51
N GLY A 198 -7.42 -16.39 -18.12
CA GLY A 198 -8.84 -16.10 -18.25
C GLY A 198 -9.73 -16.87 -17.27
N ALA A 199 -9.17 -17.37 -16.17
CA ALA A 199 -9.95 -18.02 -15.13
C ALA A 199 -10.98 -17.07 -14.50
N ALA A 200 -12.05 -17.63 -13.96
CA ALA A 200 -13.07 -16.85 -13.27
C ALA A 200 -12.45 -16.10 -12.07
N PRO A 201 -12.83 -14.84 -11.84
CA PRO A 201 -12.32 -14.06 -10.73
C PRO A 201 -12.65 -14.68 -9.36
N ASP A 202 -11.68 -14.70 -8.46
CA ASP A 202 -11.91 -15.03 -7.06
C ASP A 202 -12.81 -13.96 -6.42
N LYS A 203 -13.90 -14.41 -5.79
CA LYS A 203 -14.88 -13.53 -5.11
C LYS A 203 -14.34 -12.82 -3.87
N ASN A 204 -13.23 -13.34 -3.31
CA ASN A 204 -12.60 -12.74 -2.14
C ASN A 204 -11.60 -11.62 -2.49
N ILE A 205 -11.41 -11.34 -3.78
CA ILE A 205 -10.55 -10.28 -4.27
C ILE A 205 -11.42 -9.09 -4.69
N GLN A 206 -11.24 -7.96 -4.03
CA GLN A 206 -11.91 -6.72 -4.40
C GLN A 206 -11.26 -6.12 -5.65
N ARG A 207 -12.09 -5.77 -6.63
CA ARG A 207 -11.65 -5.26 -7.94
C ARG A 207 -12.13 -3.85 -8.22
N ARG A 208 -13.08 -3.37 -7.44
CA ARG A 208 -13.65 -2.03 -7.54
C ARG A 208 -13.92 -1.49 -6.15
N ALA A 209 -13.85 -0.19 -6.00
CA ALA A 209 -14.16 0.46 -4.73
C ALA A 209 -15.57 0.13 -4.22
N SER A 210 -16.53 -0.14 -5.14
CA SER A 210 -17.89 -0.58 -4.80
C SER A 210 -17.96 -1.98 -4.17
N ASP A 211 -16.99 -2.85 -4.48
CA ASP A 211 -16.97 -4.22 -4.00
C ASP A 211 -16.51 -4.30 -2.53
N ALA A 212 -15.85 -3.26 -2.06
CA ALA A 212 -15.31 -3.18 -0.70
C ALA A 212 -16.35 -2.89 0.39
N LYS A 213 -17.57 -2.49 0.03
CA LYS A 213 -18.60 -2.06 1.00
C LYS A 213 -18.95 -3.13 2.03
N SER A 214 -18.91 -4.41 1.66
CA SER A 214 -19.32 -5.50 2.56
C SER A 214 -18.25 -5.93 3.55
N GLN A 215 -16.98 -5.62 3.31
CA GLN A 215 -15.88 -6.06 4.18
C GLN A 215 -15.26 -4.93 5.00
N MET A 216 -15.57 -3.69 4.67
CA MET A 216 -14.92 -2.52 5.23
C MET A 216 -15.89 -1.38 5.56
N ASP A 217 -17.10 -1.73 5.94
CA ASP A 217 -18.11 -0.78 6.45
C ASP A 217 -17.62 0.00 7.69
N ASP A 218 -16.51 -0.44 8.26
CA ASP A 218 -15.87 0.16 9.44
C ASP A 218 -14.74 1.17 9.10
N ILE A 219 -14.33 1.27 7.86
CA ILE A 219 -13.58 2.45 7.46
C ILE A 219 -14.62 3.55 7.30
N PRO A 220 -14.53 4.63 8.07
CA PRO A 220 -15.44 5.74 7.98
C PRO A 220 -15.55 6.09 6.52
N GLY A 221 -16.76 6.27 6.03
CA GLY A 221 -17.12 6.57 4.65
C GLY A 221 -16.00 7.22 3.86
N ALA A 222 -14.84 6.59 3.94
CA ALA A 222 -13.58 7.19 3.63
C ALA A 222 -13.62 7.53 2.17
N ASP A 223 -14.07 8.72 1.90
CA ASP A 223 -13.72 9.29 0.62
C ASP A 223 -12.19 9.32 0.62
N TRP A 224 -11.58 8.43 -0.17
CA TRP A 224 -10.13 8.40 -0.31
C TRP A 224 -9.57 9.79 -0.65
N ARG A 225 -10.41 10.68 -1.19
CA ARG A 225 -10.10 12.07 -1.53
C ARG A 225 -9.75 12.92 -0.32
N GLU A 226 -10.20 12.54 0.87
CA GLU A 226 -9.81 13.20 2.11
C GLU A 226 -8.34 12.98 2.46
N PHE A 227 -7.76 11.87 1.98
CA PHE A 227 -6.40 11.45 2.35
C PHE A 227 -5.41 11.50 1.20
N CYS A 228 -5.85 11.27 -0.03
CA CYS A 228 -4.98 11.21 -1.18
C CYS A 228 -5.11 12.45 -2.06
N PRO A 229 -4.00 13.12 -2.40
CA PRO A 229 -4.02 14.17 -3.41
C PRO A 229 -4.62 13.65 -4.71
N HIS A 230 -5.52 14.41 -5.27
CA HIS A 230 -6.20 14.04 -6.51
C HIS A 230 -6.40 15.27 -7.38
N PHE A 231 -6.55 15.01 -8.67
CA PHE A 231 -6.90 16.03 -9.65
C PHE A 231 -8.35 15.79 -10.09
N SER A 232 -9.14 16.86 -10.19
CA SER A 232 -10.44 16.75 -10.83
C SER A 232 -10.23 16.64 -12.34
N TRP A 233 -10.19 15.42 -12.84
CA TRP A 233 -10.14 15.16 -14.26
C TRP A 233 -11.48 15.53 -14.89
N ARG A 234 -11.47 16.52 -15.78
CA ARG A 234 -12.53 16.63 -16.77
C ARG A 234 -12.11 15.72 -17.93
N MET A 235 -12.84 14.64 -18.13
CA MET A 235 -12.71 13.88 -19.37
C MET A 235 -12.79 14.85 -20.54
N PRO A 236 -11.86 14.80 -21.51
CA PRO A 236 -12.05 15.51 -22.75
C PRO A 236 -13.42 15.11 -23.30
N LYS A 237 -14.25 16.09 -23.63
CA LYS A 237 -15.50 15.78 -24.33
C LYS A 237 -15.07 15.10 -25.63
N THR A 238 -15.35 13.83 -25.77
CA THR A 238 -15.29 13.16 -27.07
C THR A 238 -16.34 13.83 -27.92
N GLU A 239 -15.91 14.74 -28.75
CA GLU A 239 -16.75 15.25 -29.85
C GLU A 239 -16.96 14.06 -30.79
N HIS A 240 -18.18 13.56 -30.84
CA HIS A 240 -18.65 12.58 -31.82
C HIS A 240 -19.08 13.30 -33.10
#